data_fdff595c36338e62daaf464cacacb476
#
_entry.id   fdff595c36338e62daaf464cacacb476
#
_cell.length_a   1.000
_cell.length_b   1.000
_cell.length_c   1.000
_cell.angle_alpha   90.00
_cell.angle_beta   90.00
_cell.angle_gamma   90.00
#
_symmetry.space_group_name_H-M   'P 1'
#
loop_
_entity.id
_entity.type
_entity.pdbx_description
1 polymer ?
#
loop_
_entity_poly.entity_id
_entity_poly.type
_entity_poly.pdbx_seq_one_letter_code
_entity_poly.pdbx_strand_id
1 'polypeptide(L)'
;MMSNQNDNSARSRRRRQQRGYALLILAAGMLAFFAAAGTLYYVLRPTTLRIAVGPAGSEDQKLIQLMAQTFARDNSAVRLSLVTTEGTAESIALFAAGKADLAVARGDLNLPENAESVAILRKNVVVLWAPSGVRAKGARKQPAPKIKTLDELAGHRIGVIGRTQANVTLLRVILKESGINPDKVTISQFATNQIGDMARDPSVDAFMAVGPLKSKITVDAIAATATARGEPKFLPIDVADAIAKKNPIYESEEIPASIFGSSPQRPEDKVDTVAVNHLIIAPKSLSDTTVAAFARQLFTNRQQLAREEPSASQIEKPDTDKDAALPAHAGAAAYIDGNERTFLEKYTDYIWFAVLILSGLGSAGAWFRHYWNKDEREVYIGHRDELLDLISRVRKAETAEELAQMQNTADGILRHALDCYDDGAVEDGDLSVIGLALEQFHHAVADRRTVLGAGEAGLPRMRAG
;
A
#
# COMPACT_ATOMS: atom_id res chain seq x y z
N MET A 1 -17.06 -15.75 69.72
CA MET A 1 -15.79 -15.96 69.00
C MET A 1 -15.94 -16.52 67.56
N MET A 2 -17.13 -16.89 67.09
CA MET A 2 -17.35 -17.49 65.74
C MET A 2 -17.72 -16.48 64.65
N SER A 3 -18.01 -15.21 64.97
CA SER A 3 -18.41 -14.20 63.97
C SER A 3 -17.22 -13.60 63.16
N ASN A 4 -16.04 -13.55 63.73
CA ASN A 4 -14.85 -12.89 63.13
C ASN A 4 -14.15 -13.66 62.00
N GLN A 5 -14.41 -14.98 61.83
CA GLN A 5 -13.79 -15.77 60.78
C GLN A 5 -14.49 -15.67 59.43
N ASN A 6 -15.79 -15.41 59.40
CA ASN A 6 -16.56 -15.29 58.17
C ASN A 6 -16.32 -13.94 57.44
N ASP A 7 -16.08 -12.86 58.15
CA ASP A 7 -15.83 -11.53 57.59
C ASP A 7 -14.46 -11.45 56.87
N ASN A 8 -13.41 -12.06 57.45
CA ASN A 8 -12.07 -12.11 56.83
C ASN A 8 -12.04 -12.92 55.54
N SER A 9 -12.90 -13.95 55.41
CA SER A 9 -13.00 -14.76 54.23
C SER A 9 -13.73 -14.03 53.07
N ALA A 10 -14.71 -13.20 53.35
CA ALA A 10 -15.43 -12.39 52.38
C ALA A 10 -14.53 -11.26 51.81
N ARG A 11 -13.76 -10.60 52.68
CA ARG A 11 -12.79 -9.54 52.32
C ARG A 11 -11.66 -10.06 51.42
N SER A 12 -11.13 -11.22 51.74
CA SER A 12 -10.08 -11.86 50.91
C SER A 12 -10.59 -12.28 49.53
N ARG A 13 -11.87 -12.67 49.40
CA ARG A 13 -12.53 -12.99 48.12
C ARG A 13 -12.74 -11.75 47.24
N ARG A 14 -13.20 -10.62 47.82
CA ARG A 14 -13.40 -9.35 47.10
C ARG A 14 -12.07 -8.77 46.56
N ARG A 15 -11.01 -8.72 47.39
CA ARG A 15 -9.65 -8.32 46.93
C ARG A 15 -9.09 -9.22 45.86
N ARG A 16 -9.33 -10.54 45.91
CA ARG A 16 -8.97 -11.47 44.84
C ARG A 16 -9.75 -11.23 43.56
N GLN A 17 -11.03 -10.91 43.64
CA GLN A 17 -11.88 -10.58 42.51
C GLN A 17 -11.45 -9.27 41.84
N GLN A 18 -11.20 -8.21 42.60
CA GLN A 18 -10.74 -6.91 42.08
C GLN A 18 -9.36 -7.03 41.40
N ARG A 19 -8.42 -7.78 41.96
CA ARG A 19 -7.15 -8.12 41.33
C ARG A 19 -7.34 -8.95 40.04
N GLY A 20 -8.30 -9.87 40.05
CA GLY A 20 -8.67 -10.65 38.86
C GLY A 20 -9.20 -9.77 37.72
N TYR A 21 -10.09 -8.80 38.01
CA TYR A 21 -10.60 -7.85 37.01
C TYR A 21 -9.52 -6.90 36.50
N ALA A 22 -8.63 -6.40 37.35
CA ALA A 22 -7.50 -5.56 36.96
C ALA A 22 -6.54 -6.33 36.04
N LEU A 23 -6.24 -7.60 36.34
CA LEU A 23 -5.43 -8.46 35.49
C LEU A 23 -6.12 -8.78 34.17
N LEU A 24 -7.44 -8.98 34.16
CA LEU A 24 -8.21 -9.18 32.90
C LEU A 24 -8.21 -7.93 32.02
N ILE A 25 -8.38 -6.74 32.59
CA ILE A 25 -8.31 -5.48 31.83
C ILE A 25 -6.90 -5.28 31.27
N LEU A 26 -5.88 -5.55 32.05
CA LEU A 26 -4.48 -5.45 31.61
C LEU A 26 -4.17 -6.47 30.50
N ALA A 27 -4.63 -7.72 30.65
CA ALA A 27 -4.49 -8.75 29.62
C ALA A 27 -5.24 -8.40 28.34
N ALA A 28 -6.46 -7.88 28.43
CA ALA A 28 -7.23 -7.40 27.28
C ALA A 28 -6.56 -6.20 26.60
N GLY A 29 -6.03 -5.26 27.36
CA GLY A 29 -5.24 -4.13 26.84
C GLY A 29 -3.96 -4.58 26.12
N MET A 30 -3.22 -5.52 26.69
CA MET A 30 -2.04 -6.12 26.03
C MET A 30 -2.42 -6.86 24.75
N LEU A 31 -3.48 -7.64 24.77
CA LEU A 31 -3.96 -8.36 23.59
C LEU A 31 -4.38 -7.40 22.48
N ALA A 32 -5.09 -6.32 22.80
CA ALA A 32 -5.44 -5.26 21.86
C ALA A 32 -4.18 -4.56 21.30
N PHE A 33 -3.19 -4.27 22.14
CA PHE A 33 -1.91 -3.68 21.73
C PHE A 33 -1.15 -4.59 20.79
N PHE A 34 -1.01 -5.88 21.11
CA PHE A 34 -0.32 -6.85 20.24
C PHE A 34 -1.08 -7.08 18.93
N ALA A 35 -2.42 -7.09 18.96
CA ALA A 35 -3.24 -7.17 17.74
C ALA A 35 -3.02 -5.93 16.86
N ALA A 36 -3.03 -4.73 17.43
CA ALA A 36 -2.76 -3.48 16.71
C ALA A 36 -1.33 -3.44 16.17
N ALA A 37 -0.33 -3.79 16.97
CA ALA A 37 1.07 -3.84 16.56
C ALA A 37 1.31 -4.90 15.47
N GLY A 38 0.70 -6.07 15.59
CA GLY A 38 0.75 -7.14 14.58
C GLY A 38 0.10 -6.72 13.27
N THR A 39 -1.05 -6.07 13.32
CA THR A 39 -1.72 -5.52 12.14
C THR A 39 -0.87 -4.45 11.46
N LEU A 40 -0.31 -3.53 12.24
CA LEU A 40 0.59 -2.49 11.73
C LEU A 40 1.84 -3.08 11.09
N TYR A 41 2.46 -4.06 11.74
CA TYR A 41 3.60 -4.78 11.17
C TYR A 41 3.26 -5.48 9.86
N TYR A 42 2.09 -6.14 9.78
CA TYR A 42 1.63 -6.83 8.57
C TYR A 42 1.36 -5.85 7.42
N VAL A 43 0.75 -4.70 7.71
CA VAL A 43 0.44 -3.65 6.72
C VAL A 43 1.69 -2.94 6.22
N LEU A 44 2.70 -2.75 7.08
CA LEU A 44 3.97 -2.11 6.73
C LEU A 44 4.98 -3.07 6.06
N ARG A 45 4.67 -4.36 5.95
CA ARG A 45 5.54 -5.30 5.24
C ARG A 45 5.61 -4.93 3.76
N PRO A 46 6.81 -4.90 3.16
CA PRO A 46 6.94 -4.70 1.73
C PRO A 46 6.24 -5.83 0.95
N THR A 47 5.40 -5.44 0.00
CA THR A 47 4.71 -6.37 -0.89
C THR A 47 5.69 -6.83 -1.96
N THR A 48 5.88 -8.14 -2.12
CA THR A 48 6.70 -8.69 -3.19
C THR A 48 5.83 -8.99 -4.41
N LEU A 49 6.12 -8.33 -5.54
CA LEU A 49 5.46 -8.53 -6.83
C LEU A 49 6.33 -9.40 -7.72
N ARG A 50 5.76 -10.46 -8.28
CA ARG A 50 6.39 -11.31 -9.29
C ARG A 50 6.22 -10.63 -10.64
N ILE A 51 7.32 -10.35 -11.35
CA ILE A 51 7.30 -9.73 -12.68
C ILE A 51 7.86 -10.70 -13.71
N ALA A 52 7.04 -11.07 -14.71
CA ALA A 52 7.44 -11.91 -15.82
C ALA A 52 8.14 -11.06 -16.88
N VAL A 53 9.35 -11.44 -17.24
CA VAL A 53 10.21 -10.74 -18.21
C VAL A 53 11.12 -11.71 -18.92
N GLY A 54 11.32 -11.52 -20.22
CA GLY A 54 12.21 -12.36 -21.03
C GLY A 54 12.53 -11.75 -22.37
N PRO A 55 13.44 -12.40 -23.12
CA PRO A 55 14.23 -13.56 -22.72
C PRO A 55 15.41 -13.23 -21.81
N ALA A 56 16.06 -14.28 -21.29
CA ALA A 56 17.25 -14.15 -20.45
C ALA A 56 18.35 -13.35 -21.16
N GLY A 57 18.98 -12.41 -20.45
CA GLY A 57 20.02 -11.53 -20.99
C GLY A 57 19.51 -10.37 -21.86
N SER A 58 18.19 -10.23 -22.05
CA SER A 58 17.59 -9.10 -22.76
C SER A 58 17.78 -7.77 -22.00
N GLU A 59 17.65 -6.65 -22.72
CA GLU A 59 17.64 -5.31 -22.10
C GLU A 59 16.53 -5.18 -21.06
N ASP A 60 15.35 -5.72 -21.32
CA ASP A 60 14.24 -5.71 -20.38
C ASP A 60 14.57 -6.45 -19.09
N GLN A 61 15.15 -7.66 -19.19
CA GLN A 61 15.54 -8.41 -18.01
C GLN A 61 16.57 -7.65 -17.18
N LYS A 62 17.58 -7.06 -17.81
CA LYS A 62 18.61 -6.24 -17.13
C LYS A 62 17.98 -5.06 -16.43
N LEU A 63 17.08 -4.34 -17.11
CA LEU A 63 16.39 -3.19 -16.57
C LEU A 63 15.52 -3.57 -15.34
N ILE A 64 14.70 -4.63 -15.47
CA ILE A 64 13.87 -5.11 -14.38
C ILE A 64 14.71 -5.64 -13.20
N GLN A 65 15.83 -6.27 -13.47
CA GLN A 65 16.78 -6.71 -12.43
C GLN A 65 17.38 -5.51 -11.68
N LEU A 66 17.77 -4.47 -12.39
CA LEU A 66 18.27 -3.23 -11.80
C LEU A 66 17.18 -2.55 -10.95
N MET A 67 15.93 -2.49 -11.46
CA MET A 67 14.79 -1.99 -10.69
C MET A 67 14.60 -2.78 -9.40
N ALA A 68 14.66 -4.12 -9.46
CA ALA A 68 14.51 -4.97 -8.28
C ALA A 68 15.59 -4.70 -7.22
N GLN A 69 16.84 -4.52 -7.65
CA GLN A 69 17.95 -4.17 -6.77
C GLN A 69 17.79 -2.78 -6.16
N THR A 70 17.38 -1.79 -6.94
CA THR A 70 17.15 -0.43 -6.48
C THR A 70 16.02 -0.37 -5.46
N PHE A 71 14.89 -1.03 -5.72
CA PHE A 71 13.76 -1.10 -4.79
C PHE A 71 14.12 -1.81 -3.47
N ALA A 72 14.97 -2.85 -3.54
CA ALA A 72 15.45 -3.53 -2.34
C ALA A 72 16.39 -2.65 -1.51
N ARG A 73 17.27 -1.89 -2.15
CA ARG A 73 18.24 -0.98 -1.50
C ARG A 73 17.53 0.19 -0.82
N ASP A 74 16.51 0.75 -1.45
CA ASP A 74 15.79 1.92 -0.96
C ASP A 74 14.72 1.57 0.10
N ASN A 75 14.66 0.31 0.57
CA ASN A 75 13.63 -0.19 1.50
C ASN A 75 12.20 0.18 1.06
N SER A 76 11.95 0.08 -0.23
CA SER A 76 10.64 0.37 -0.82
C SER A 76 9.52 -0.48 -0.21
N ALA A 77 8.31 0.09 -0.20
CA ALA A 77 7.09 -0.65 0.15
C ALA A 77 6.78 -1.80 -0.83
N VAL A 78 7.41 -1.79 -2.02
CA VAL A 78 7.28 -2.84 -3.04
C VAL A 78 8.66 -3.44 -3.32
N ARG A 79 8.71 -4.76 -3.44
CA ARG A 79 9.87 -5.53 -3.88
C ARG A 79 9.52 -6.28 -5.16
N LEU A 80 10.50 -6.51 -6.02
CA LEU A 80 10.30 -7.27 -7.25
C LEU A 80 11.00 -8.63 -7.16
N SER A 81 10.28 -9.66 -7.63
CA SER A 81 10.80 -11.01 -7.86
C SER A 81 10.68 -11.34 -9.34
N LEU A 82 11.80 -11.52 -10.01
CA LEU A 82 11.81 -11.78 -11.45
C LEU A 82 11.39 -13.22 -11.75
N VAL A 83 10.51 -13.35 -12.75
CA VAL A 83 10.16 -14.63 -13.39
C VAL A 83 10.67 -14.56 -14.82
N THR A 84 11.77 -15.25 -15.09
CA THR A 84 12.38 -15.27 -16.44
C THR A 84 11.58 -16.14 -17.38
N THR A 85 11.32 -15.63 -18.60
CA THR A 85 10.56 -16.28 -19.67
C THR A 85 11.37 -16.33 -20.96
N GLU A 86 10.90 -17.11 -21.93
CA GLU A 86 11.50 -17.16 -23.28
C GLU A 86 11.21 -15.90 -24.12
N GLY A 87 10.23 -15.07 -23.67
CA GLY A 87 9.87 -13.83 -24.34
C GLY A 87 8.50 -13.29 -23.90
N THR A 88 8.09 -12.18 -24.53
CA THR A 88 6.87 -11.46 -24.19
C THR A 88 5.59 -12.30 -24.25
N ALA A 89 5.47 -13.22 -25.19
CA ALA A 89 4.29 -14.08 -25.29
C ALA A 89 4.15 -14.99 -24.07
N GLU A 90 5.24 -15.57 -23.59
CA GLU A 90 5.23 -16.38 -22.39
C GLU A 90 5.02 -15.53 -21.13
N SER A 91 5.60 -14.31 -21.09
CA SER A 91 5.34 -13.36 -20.01
C SER A 91 3.86 -13.06 -19.86
N ILE A 92 3.16 -12.81 -20.98
CA ILE A 92 1.71 -12.59 -21.02
C ILE A 92 0.94 -13.85 -20.58
N ALA A 93 1.39 -15.05 -21.02
CA ALA A 93 0.74 -16.31 -20.62
C ALA A 93 0.86 -16.57 -19.11
N LEU A 94 2.02 -16.33 -18.50
CA LEU A 94 2.21 -16.46 -17.05
C LEU A 94 1.39 -15.42 -16.27
N PHE A 95 1.29 -14.21 -16.78
CA PHE A 95 0.45 -13.17 -16.23
C PHE A 95 -1.04 -13.56 -16.29
N ALA A 96 -1.54 -14.01 -17.44
CA ALA A 96 -2.91 -14.47 -17.61
C ALA A 96 -3.26 -15.65 -16.69
N ALA A 97 -2.28 -16.52 -16.41
CA ALA A 97 -2.42 -17.65 -15.51
C ALA A 97 -2.30 -17.28 -14.00
N GLY A 98 -2.08 -16.00 -13.66
CA GLY A 98 -1.88 -15.54 -12.28
C GLY A 98 -0.56 -16.02 -11.64
N LYS A 99 0.37 -16.51 -12.45
CA LYS A 99 1.70 -16.94 -11.99
C LYS A 99 2.67 -15.78 -11.86
N ALA A 100 2.37 -14.64 -12.46
CA ALA A 100 3.05 -13.37 -12.30
C ALA A 100 2.04 -12.27 -11.97
N ASP A 101 2.43 -11.33 -11.13
CA ASP A 101 1.61 -10.20 -10.68
C ASP A 101 1.75 -9.01 -11.64
N LEU A 102 2.90 -8.94 -12.32
CA LEU A 102 3.23 -7.99 -13.38
C LEU A 102 3.84 -8.73 -14.56
N ALA A 103 3.73 -8.17 -15.75
CA ALA A 103 4.45 -8.68 -16.90
C ALA A 103 5.00 -7.56 -17.78
N VAL A 104 6.14 -7.82 -18.41
CA VAL A 104 6.65 -7.02 -19.52
C VAL A 104 5.98 -7.53 -20.78
N ALA A 105 5.23 -6.65 -21.46
CA ALA A 105 4.41 -6.99 -22.60
C ALA A 105 4.55 -5.95 -23.73
N ARG A 106 4.26 -6.36 -24.94
CA ARG A 106 4.10 -5.48 -26.11
C ARG A 106 2.63 -5.19 -26.33
N GLY A 107 2.28 -3.92 -26.54
CA GLY A 107 0.88 -3.47 -26.63
C GLY A 107 0.08 -4.10 -27.76
N ASP A 108 0.74 -4.51 -28.87
CA ASP A 108 0.11 -5.12 -30.03
C ASP A 108 -0.02 -6.65 -29.96
N LEU A 109 0.31 -7.25 -28.83
CA LEU A 109 0.00 -8.65 -28.56
C LEU A 109 -1.38 -8.78 -27.93
N ASN A 110 -1.96 -10.00 -28.00
CA ASN A 110 -3.23 -10.28 -27.35
C ASN A 110 -3.07 -10.23 -25.82
N LEU A 111 -3.31 -9.05 -25.24
CA LEU A 111 -3.30 -8.86 -23.79
C LEU A 111 -4.61 -9.38 -23.21
N PRO A 112 -4.60 -9.94 -21.99
CA PRO A 112 -5.83 -10.26 -21.27
C PRO A 112 -6.70 -9.01 -21.06
N GLU A 113 -8.03 -9.19 -21.10
CA GLU A 113 -8.99 -8.07 -20.95
C GLU A 113 -8.87 -7.32 -19.62
N ASN A 114 -8.34 -7.99 -18.60
CA ASN A 114 -8.10 -7.39 -17.28
C ASN A 114 -6.70 -6.79 -17.13
N ALA A 115 -5.90 -6.73 -18.20
CA ALA A 115 -4.59 -6.10 -18.17
C ALA A 115 -4.73 -4.59 -18.27
N GLU A 116 -4.04 -3.88 -17.41
CA GLU A 116 -3.95 -2.42 -17.39
C GLU A 116 -2.47 -2.00 -17.39
N SER A 117 -2.16 -0.86 -18.01
CA SER A 117 -0.78 -0.36 -18.12
C SER A 117 -0.32 0.30 -16.83
N VAL A 118 0.95 0.07 -16.46
CA VAL A 118 1.57 0.67 -15.27
C VAL A 118 2.68 1.65 -15.67
N ALA A 119 3.47 1.28 -16.67
CA ALA A 119 4.54 2.10 -17.23
C ALA A 119 4.83 1.69 -18.66
N ILE A 120 5.22 2.64 -19.48
CA ILE A 120 5.83 2.38 -20.79
C ILE A 120 7.34 2.26 -20.56
N LEU A 121 7.91 1.12 -20.87
CA LEU A 121 9.36 0.91 -20.74
C LEU A 121 10.10 1.61 -21.87
N ARG A 122 9.56 1.51 -23.10
CA ARG A 122 10.07 2.15 -24.30
C ARG A 122 9.07 2.06 -25.44
N LYS A 123 9.27 2.89 -26.44
CA LYS A 123 8.61 2.79 -27.73
C LYS A 123 9.49 1.97 -28.69
N ASN A 124 8.90 0.97 -29.31
CA ASN A 124 9.53 0.20 -30.38
C ASN A 124 9.05 0.75 -31.73
N VAL A 125 9.97 1.36 -32.44
CA VAL A 125 9.69 2.01 -33.72
C VAL A 125 9.97 1.05 -34.89
N VAL A 126 9.10 1.08 -35.87
CA VAL A 126 9.28 0.32 -37.09
C VAL A 126 10.25 1.07 -38.00
N VAL A 127 11.30 0.38 -38.46
CA VAL A 127 12.23 0.92 -39.46
C VAL A 127 12.19 0.02 -40.69
N LEU A 128 11.75 0.59 -41.82
CA LEU A 128 11.73 -0.08 -43.13
C LEU A 128 12.75 0.55 -44.05
N TRP A 129 13.51 -0.28 -44.73
CA TRP A 129 14.49 0.20 -45.70
C TRP A 129 14.73 -0.81 -46.83
N ALA A 130 15.17 -0.32 -47.98
CA ALA A 130 15.61 -1.12 -49.12
C ALA A 130 17.05 -0.74 -49.54
N PRO A 131 17.86 -1.69 -49.99
CA PRO A 131 19.21 -1.38 -50.50
C PRO A 131 19.16 -0.67 -51.85
N SER A 132 20.06 0.29 -52.07
CA SER A 132 20.17 0.98 -53.36
C SER A 132 20.94 0.21 -54.45
N GLY A 133 21.54 -0.93 -54.05
CA GLY A 133 22.46 -1.67 -54.93
C GLY A 133 23.92 -1.24 -54.81
N VAL A 134 24.81 -2.15 -55.14
CA VAL A 134 26.26 -1.90 -55.08
C VAL A 134 26.70 -1.10 -56.30
N ARG A 135 27.48 -0.06 -56.09
CA ARG A 135 28.01 0.78 -57.13
C ARG A 135 29.00 -0.05 -58.02
N ALA A 136 28.72 -0.12 -59.31
CA ALA A 136 29.62 -0.75 -60.21
C ALA A 136 30.99 -0.01 -60.27
N LYS A 137 32.10 -0.80 -60.34
CA LYS A 137 33.43 -0.22 -60.36
C LYS A 137 33.57 0.73 -61.56
N GLY A 138 33.82 2.03 -61.32
CA GLY A 138 33.91 3.05 -62.36
C GLY A 138 32.61 3.85 -62.66
N ALA A 139 31.49 3.49 -62.09
CA ALA A 139 30.26 4.26 -62.26
C ALA A 139 30.30 5.60 -61.47
N ARG A 140 29.89 6.70 -62.12
CA ARG A 140 29.86 8.05 -61.49
C ARG A 140 28.70 8.25 -60.53
N LYS A 141 27.62 7.47 -60.67
CA LYS A 141 26.42 7.56 -59.81
C LYS A 141 26.15 6.25 -59.08
N GLN A 142 25.62 6.30 -57.88
CA GLN A 142 25.03 5.14 -57.21
C GLN A 142 23.83 4.60 -58.01
N PRO A 143 23.64 3.27 -58.06
CA PRO A 143 22.43 2.71 -58.67
C PRO A 143 21.22 3.22 -57.90
N ALA A 144 20.11 3.44 -58.61
CA ALA A 144 18.83 3.79 -57.98
C ALA A 144 18.31 2.57 -57.21
N PRO A 145 17.74 2.76 -56.01
CA PRO A 145 17.11 1.67 -55.29
C PRO A 145 15.95 1.08 -56.13
N LYS A 146 15.83 -0.26 -56.07
CA LYS A 146 14.73 -0.96 -56.75
C LYS A 146 13.37 -0.60 -56.15
N ILE A 147 13.35 -0.35 -54.84
CA ILE A 147 12.19 -0.01 -54.08
C ILE A 147 12.42 1.36 -53.45
N LYS A 148 11.54 2.32 -53.73
CA LYS A 148 11.63 3.72 -53.28
C LYS A 148 10.50 4.12 -52.33
N THR A 149 9.35 3.46 -52.48
CA THR A 149 8.15 3.70 -51.73
C THR A 149 7.58 2.40 -51.19
N LEU A 150 6.69 2.49 -50.25
CA LEU A 150 6.05 1.32 -49.63
C LEU A 150 5.20 0.54 -50.66
N ASP A 151 4.56 1.24 -51.59
CA ASP A 151 3.69 0.64 -52.62
C ASP A 151 4.41 -0.33 -53.54
N GLU A 152 5.72 -0.13 -53.73
CA GLU A 152 6.54 -0.98 -54.59
C GLU A 152 6.92 -2.31 -53.92
N LEU A 153 6.52 -2.57 -52.68
CA LEU A 153 6.80 -3.83 -51.99
C LEU A 153 5.99 -5.04 -52.48
N ALA A 154 4.91 -4.79 -53.22
CA ALA A 154 4.11 -5.88 -53.79
C ALA A 154 4.95 -6.77 -54.76
N GLY A 155 4.96 -8.07 -54.54
CA GLY A 155 5.76 -9.04 -55.30
C GLY A 155 7.20 -9.21 -54.81
N HIS A 156 7.60 -8.46 -53.80
CA HIS A 156 8.96 -8.50 -53.25
C HIS A 156 9.05 -9.29 -51.96
N ARG A 157 10.26 -9.62 -51.52
CA ARG A 157 10.56 -10.33 -50.28
C ARG A 157 11.12 -9.35 -49.27
N ILE A 158 10.47 -9.33 -48.05
CA ILE A 158 10.91 -8.52 -46.92
C ILE A 158 11.55 -9.41 -45.88
N GLY A 159 12.78 -9.06 -45.46
CA GLY A 159 13.48 -9.64 -44.34
C GLY A 159 13.10 -8.94 -43.04
N VAL A 160 12.40 -9.61 -42.11
CA VAL A 160 12.00 -9.10 -40.79
C VAL A 160 12.99 -9.58 -39.75
N ILE A 161 13.60 -8.64 -39.02
CA ILE A 161 14.52 -8.95 -37.93
C ILE A 161 13.73 -9.34 -36.65
N GLY A 162 14.15 -10.45 -36.09
CA GLY A 162 13.48 -11.06 -34.92
C GLY A 162 12.50 -12.17 -35.34
N ARG A 163 12.41 -13.20 -34.50
CA ARG A 163 11.54 -14.36 -34.74
C ARG A 163 10.16 -14.22 -34.11
N THR A 164 9.82 -13.05 -33.56
CA THR A 164 8.51 -12.83 -32.99
C THR A 164 7.46 -12.66 -34.07
N GLN A 165 6.37 -13.39 -33.95
CA GLN A 165 5.22 -13.27 -34.85
C GLN A 165 4.59 -11.88 -34.84
N ALA A 166 4.72 -11.14 -33.73
CA ALA A 166 4.22 -9.78 -33.59
C ALA A 166 4.78 -8.83 -34.69
N ASN A 167 6.06 -8.96 -35.04
CA ASN A 167 6.67 -8.14 -36.12
C ASN A 167 6.05 -8.43 -37.49
N VAL A 168 5.73 -9.69 -37.76
CA VAL A 168 5.06 -10.11 -39.00
C VAL A 168 3.62 -9.56 -39.04
N THR A 169 2.90 -9.65 -37.90
CA THR A 169 1.56 -9.12 -37.80
C THR A 169 1.52 -7.61 -37.98
N LEU A 170 2.45 -6.88 -37.34
CA LEU A 170 2.60 -5.43 -37.51
C LEU A 170 2.90 -5.05 -38.97
N LEU A 171 3.83 -5.76 -39.62
CA LEU A 171 4.11 -5.53 -41.06
C LEU A 171 2.84 -5.74 -41.91
N ARG A 172 2.07 -6.81 -41.65
CA ARG A 172 0.81 -7.05 -42.37
C ARG A 172 -0.22 -5.92 -42.15
N VAL A 173 -0.31 -5.37 -40.95
CA VAL A 173 -1.16 -4.20 -40.66
C VAL A 173 -0.70 -3.00 -41.46
N ILE A 174 0.62 -2.69 -41.48
CA ILE A 174 1.17 -1.56 -42.23
C ILE A 174 0.86 -1.73 -43.71
N LEU A 175 1.15 -2.89 -44.31
CA LEU A 175 0.87 -3.15 -45.70
C LEU A 175 -0.61 -2.99 -46.06
N LYS A 176 -1.49 -3.57 -45.25
CA LYS A 176 -2.95 -3.49 -45.45
C LYS A 176 -3.46 -2.06 -45.42
N GLU A 177 -3.07 -1.28 -44.41
CA GLU A 177 -3.50 0.10 -44.27
C GLU A 177 -2.90 1.02 -45.34
N SER A 178 -1.73 0.64 -45.91
CA SER A 178 -1.12 1.29 -47.08
C SER A 178 -1.73 0.84 -48.43
N GLY A 179 -2.82 0.05 -48.40
CA GLY A 179 -3.47 -0.42 -49.61
C GLY A 179 -2.78 -1.58 -50.34
N ILE A 180 -1.76 -2.17 -49.74
CA ILE A 180 -0.99 -3.27 -50.32
C ILE A 180 -1.56 -4.60 -49.82
N ASN A 181 -1.85 -5.54 -50.73
CA ASN A 181 -2.26 -6.88 -50.32
C ASN A 181 -1.09 -7.60 -49.62
N PRO A 182 -1.17 -7.90 -48.30
CA PRO A 182 -0.06 -8.56 -47.58
C PRO A 182 0.32 -9.94 -48.11
N ASP A 183 -0.60 -10.64 -48.79
CA ASP A 183 -0.35 -11.96 -49.35
C ASP A 183 0.48 -11.92 -50.66
N LYS A 184 0.61 -10.73 -51.25
CA LYS A 184 1.53 -10.51 -52.36
C LYS A 184 2.96 -10.20 -51.95
N VAL A 185 3.24 -10.12 -50.64
CA VAL A 185 4.56 -9.85 -50.09
C VAL A 185 5.09 -11.11 -49.42
N THR A 186 6.28 -11.56 -49.80
CA THR A 186 6.92 -12.69 -49.14
C THR A 186 7.66 -12.21 -47.90
N ILE A 187 7.31 -12.74 -46.73
CA ILE A 187 7.95 -12.36 -45.48
C ILE A 187 8.88 -13.46 -45.00
N SER A 188 10.12 -13.11 -44.73
CA SER A 188 11.14 -14.01 -44.18
C SER A 188 11.66 -13.46 -42.85
N GLN A 189 11.66 -14.27 -41.76
CA GLN A 189 12.15 -13.87 -40.47
C GLN A 189 13.59 -14.29 -40.25
N PHE A 190 14.40 -13.40 -39.75
CA PHE A 190 15.82 -13.64 -39.42
C PHE A 190 16.05 -13.39 -37.93
N ALA A 191 16.80 -14.28 -37.30
CA ALA A 191 17.21 -14.05 -35.92
C ALA A 191 18.22 -12.88 -35.82
N THR A 192 18.32 -12.26 -34.68
CA THR A 192 19.22 -11.12 -34.45
C THR A 192 20.71 -11.44 -34.72
N ASN A 193 21.11 -12.70 -34.56
CA ASN A 193 22.46 -13.16 -34.91
C ASN A 193 22.64 -13.48 -36.40
N GLN A 194 21.59 -13.40 -37.22
CA GLN A 194 21.62 -13.67 -38.68
C GLN A 194 21.56 -12.37 -39.52
N ILE A 195 21.77 -11.21 -38.93
CA ILE A 195 21.72 -9.90 -39.60
C ILE A 195 22.70 -9.84 -40.78
N GLY A 196 23.91 -10.37 -40.60
CA GLY A 196 24.91 -10.40 -41.68
C GLY A 196 24.50 -11.28 -42.86
N ASP A 197 23.86 -12.41 -42.65
CA ASP A 197 23.37 -13.32 -43.70
C ASP A 197 22.17 -12.69 -44.39
N MET A 198 21.23 -12.13 -43.65
CA MET A 198 20.08 -11.38 -44.16
C MET A 198 20.50 -10.24 -45.09
N ALA A 199 21.49 -9.44 -44.68
CA ALA A 199 21.97 -8.31 -45.47
C ALA A 199 22.62 -8.75 -46.80
N ARG A 200 23.23 -9.96 -46.85
CA ARG A 200 23.88 -10.52 -48.06
C ARG A 200 22.91 -11.31 -48.93
N ASP A 201 21.76 -11.72 -48.43
CA ASP A 201 20.81 -12.54 -49.19
C ASP A 201 20.22 -11.73 -50.37
N PRO A 202 20.52 -12.06 -51.61
CA PRO A 202 20.04 -11.32 -52.77
C PRO A 202 18.54 -11.49 -53.01
N SER A 203 17.93 -12.49 -52.38
CA SER A 203 16.50 -12.76 -52.51
C SER A 203 15.64 -11.85 -51.60
N VAL A 204 16.25 -11.14 -50.66
CA VAL A 204 15.54 -10.17 -49.76
C VAL A 204 15.67 -8.79 -50.41
N ASP A 205 14.55 -8.17 -50.74
CA ASP A 205 14.51 -6.89 -51.44
C ASP A 205 14.39 -5.69 -50.50
N ALA A 206 13.76 -5.87 -49.36
CA ALA A 206 13.63 -4.84 -48.30
C ALA A 206 13.77 -5.47 -46.94
N PHE A 207 13.97 -4.65 -45.92
CA PHE A 207 14.23 -5.04 -44.53
C PHE A 207 13.33 -4.29 -43.57
N MET A 208 12.97 -4.95 -42.46
CA MET A 208 12.23 -4.38 -41.36
C MET A 208 12.87 -4.71 -40.05
N ALA A 209 13.08 -3.69 -39.23
CA ALA A 209 13.41 -3.83 -37.81
C ALA A 209 12.33 -3.19 -36.95
N VAL A 210 12.07 -3.73 -35.75
CA VAL A 210 11.18 -3.16 -34.76
C VAL A 210 11.92 -3.12 -33.43
N GLY A 211 12.13 -1.93 -32.90
CA GLY A 211 12.87 -1.72 -31.65
C GLY A 211 13.05 -0.25 -31.32
N PRO A 212 13.70 0.07 -30.21
CA PRO A 212 14.02 1.45 -29.87
C PRO A 212 14.84 2.12 -30.98
N LEU A 213 14.66 3.42 -31.19
CA LEU A 213 15.41 4.18 -32.23
C LEU A 213 16.94 4.01 -32.12
N LYS A 214 17.46 3.88 -30.90
CA LYS A 214 18.89 3.68 -30.64
C LYS A 214 19.29 2.20 -30.49
N SER A 215 18.44 1.28 -30.97
CA SER A 215 18.75 -0.15 -30.94
C SER A 215 20.00 -0.48 -31.71
N LYS A 216 20.99 -1.10 -31.06
CA LYS A 216 22.20 -1.60 -31.71
C LYS A 216 21.86 -2.58 -32.83
N ILE A 217 20.85 -3.43 -32.65
CA ILE A 217 20.39 -4.39 -33.67
C ILE A 217 19.96 -3.68 -34.93
N THR A 218 19.18 -2.59 -34.83
CA THR A 218 18.72 -1.81 -35.98
C THR A 218 19.89 -1.09 -36.65
N VAL A 219 20.76 -0.45 -35.87
CA VAL A 219 21.96 0.24 -36.41
C VAL A 219 22.89 -0.73 -37.11
N ASP A 220 23.18 -1.89 -36.53
CA ASP A 220 24.04 -2.91 -37.11
C ASP A 220 23.43 -3.49 -38.42
N ALA A 221 22.11 -3.68 -38.44
CA ALA A 221 21.42 -4.17 -39.64
C ALA A 221 21.47 -3.17 -40.81
N ILE A 222 21.27 -1.89 -40.54
CA ILE A 222 21.38 -0.81 -41.50
C ILE A 222 22.84 -0.74 -42.04
N ALA A 223 23.83 -0.78 -41.15
CA ALA A 223 25.24 -0.76 -41.51
C ALA A 223 25.64 -1.99 -42.32
N ALA A 224 25.20 -3.18 -41.96
CA ALA A 224 25.43 -4.42 -42.72
C ALA A 224 24.83 -4.35 -44.13
N THR A 225 23.61 -3.80 -44.26
CA THR A 225 22.96 -3.58 -45.57
C THR A 225 23.77 -2.60 -46.41
N ALA A 226 24.18 -1.47 -45.84
CA ALA A 226 24.98 -0.47 -46.53
C ALA A 226 26.30 -1.05 -47.08
N THR A 227 26.96 -1.90 -46.29
CA THR A 227 28.21 -2.56 -46.65
C THR A 227 28.01 -3.62 -47.73
N ALA A 228 26.97 -4.43 -47.59
CA ALA A 228 26.77 -5.59 -48.48
C ALA A 228 26.09 -5.23 -49.82
N ARG A 229 25.13 -4.27 -49.80
CA ARG A 229 24.22 -4.03 -50.90
C ARG A 229 24.00 -2.55 -51.28
N GLY A 230 24.81 -1.66 -50.71
CA GLY A 230 24.73 -0.20 -50.95
C GLY A 230 23.83 0.54 -49.97
N GLU A 231 23.86 1.86 -50.04
CA GLU A 231 23.20 2.73 -49.08
C GLU A 231 21.72 2.41 -48.94
N PRO A 232 21.21 2.33 -47.71
CA PRO A 232 19.80 2.07 -47.46
C PRO A 232 18.92 3.28 -47.83
N LYS A 233 17.86 3.01 -48.57
CA LYS A 233 16.74 3.95 -48.77
C LYS A 233 15.69 3.61 -47.74
N PHE A 234 15.42 4.54 -46.84
CA PHE A 234 14.35 4.40 -45.85
C PHE A 234 12.99 4.60 -46.53
N LEU A 235 12.01 3.77 -46.13
CA LEU A 235 10.66 3.76 -46.69
C LEU A 235 9.72 4.36 -45.65
N PRO A 236 9.14 5.55 -45.90
CA PRO A 236 8.20 6.15 -44.98
C PRO A 236 6.89 5.37 -44.95
N ILE A 237 6.22 5.41 -43.80
CA ILE A 237 4.87 4.88 -43.61
C ILE A 237 3.91 6.08 -43.55
N ASP A 238 3.62 6.62 -44.74
CA ASP A 238 2.83 7.85 -44.90
C ASP A 238 1.41 7.75 -44.25
N VAL A 239 0.95 6.53 -44.03
CA VAL A 239 -0.36 6.26 -43.38
C VAL A 239 -0.25 6.04 -41.87
N ALA A 240 0.87 6.37 -41.23
CA ALA A 240 1.11 6.14 -39.81
C ALA A 240 0.02 6.76 -38.92
N ASP A 241 -0.39 8.00 -39.20
CA ASP A 241 -1.47 8.67 -38.49
C ASP A 241 -2.83 7.98 -38.65
N ALA A 242 -3.11 7.45 -39.85
CA ALA A 242 -4.34 6.71 -40.11
C ALA A 242 -4.34 5.37 -39.36
N ILE A 243 -3.18 4.69 -39.31
CA ILE A 243 -2.99 3.44 -38.55
C ILE A 243 -3.23 3.72 -37.06
N ALA A 244 -2.61 4.75 -36.49
CA ALA A 244 -2.75 5.12 -35.07
C ALA A 244 -4.21 5.47 -34.72
N LYS A 245 -4.93 6.22 -35.58
CA LYS A 245 -6.33 6.55 -35.36
C LYS A 245 -7.28 5.35 -35.45
N LYS A 246 -7.02 4.40 -36.36
CA LYS A 246 -7.84 3.18 -36.50
C LYS A 246 -7.54 2.14 -35.43
N ASN A 247 -6.28 2.04 -35.03
CA ASN A 247 -5.79 1.07 -34.06
C ASN A 247 -4.94 1.82 -33.03
N PRO A 248 -5.52 2.37 -31.97
CA PRO A 248 -4.81 3.19 -30.96
C PRO A 248 -3.70 2.45 -30.17
N ILE A 249 -3.56 1.14 -30.39
CA ILE A 249 -2.42 0.34 -29.91
C ILE A 249 -1.09 0.77 -30.55
N TYR A 250 -1.16 1.31 -31.77
CA TYR A 250 -0.03 1.85 -32.51
C TYR A 250 0.00 3.38 -32.39
N GLU A 251 1.19 3.93 -32.36
CA GLU A 251 1.42 5.36 -32.35
C GLU A 251 2.07 5.79 -33.66
N SER A 252 1.73 6.97 -34.13
CA SER A 252 2.46 7.62 -35.22
C SER A 252 3.72 8.25 -34.66
N GLU A 253 4.87 7.95 -35.24
CA GLU A 253 6.18 8.43 -34.79
C GLU A 253 7.01 8.89 -35.99
N GLU A 254 8.05 9.65 -35.69
CA GLU A 254 8.98 10.17 -36.66
C GLU A 254 10.41 9.69 -36.35
N ILE A 255 11.09 9.14 -37.34
CA ILE A 255 12.52 8.81 -37.28
C ILE A 255 13.31 10.07 -37.65
N PRO A 256 14.07 10.67 -36.72
CA PRO A 256 14.85 11.88 -37.03
C PRO A 256 15.95 11.61 -38.05
N ALA A 257 16.24 12.62 -38.85
CA ALA A 257 17.38 12.60 -39.77
C ALA A 257 18.69 12.25 -39.03
N SER A 258 19.58 11.50 -39.65
CA SER A 258 20.93 11.15 -39.13
C SER A 258 20.96 10.31 -37.86
N ILE A 259 19.84 9.77 -37.38
CA ILE A 259 19.78 9.02 -36.08
C ILE A 259 20.58 7.70 -36.15
N PHE A 260 20.69 7.07 -37.34
CA PHE A 260 21.43 5.83 -37.53
C PHE A 260 22.85 6.03 -38.15
N GLY A 261 23.23 7.26 -38.42
CA GLY A 261 24.54 7.62 -38.93
C GLY A 261 24.58 9.04 -39.47
N SER A 262 25.69 9.74 -39.22
CA SER A 262 25.89 11.13 -39.63
C SER A 262 26.72 11.30 -40.90
N SER A 263 27.53 10.26 -41.28
CA SER A 263 28.40 10.29 -42.47
C SER A 263 28.55 8.89 -43.04
N PRO A 264 27.78 8.52 -44.09
CA PRO A 264 26.66 9.27 -44.66
C PRO A 264 25.48 9.41 -43.69
N GLN A 265 24.63 10.41 -43.93
CA GLN A 265 23.41 10.63 -43.17
C GLN A 265 22.43 9.47 -43.36
N ARG A 266 21.90 8.91 -42.25
CA ARG A 266 20.98 7.79 -42.27
C ARG A 266 19.89 7.98 -41.22
N PRO A 267 18.63 8.24 -41.58
CA PRO A 267 18.17 8.68 -42.93
C PRO A 267 18.65 10.09 -43.28
N GLU A 268 18.54 10.47 -44.56
CA GLU A 268 18.86 11.84 -45.00
C GLU A 268 17.87 12.87 -44.47
N ASP A 269 16.56 12.53 -44.53
CA ASP A 269 15.45 13.34 -44.07
C ASP A 269 14.69 12.59 -42.97
N LYS A 270 13.75 13.27 -42.32
CA LYS A 270 12.80 12.67 -41.41
C LYS A 270 11.95 11.61 -42.09
N VAL A 271 11.60 10.55 -41.38
CA VAL A 271 10.83 9.43 -41.93
C VAL A 271 9.65 9.13 -41.00
N ASP A 272 8.44 9.29 -41.52
CA ASP A 272 7.22 8.93 -40.79
C ASP A 272 7.10 7.41 -40.62
N THR A 273 6.69 6.98 -39.48
CA THR A 273 6.63 5.57 -39.11
C THR A 273 5.62 5.27 -38.03
N VAL A 274 5.47 4.00 -37.73
CA VAL A 274 4.60 3.48 -36.66
C VAL A 274 5.45 2.95 -35.50
N ALA A 275 5.01 3.21 -34.28
CA ALA A 275 5.58 2.66 -33.07
C ALA A 275 4.57 1.80 -32.30
N VAL A 276 5.10 0.95 -31.45
CA VAL A 276 4.33 0.14 -30.51
C VAL A 276 4.98 0.17 -29.13
N ASN A 277 4.17 0.35 -28.10
CA ASN A 277 4.66 0.45 -26.75
C ASN A 277 5.06 -0.90 -26.16
N HIS A 278 6.18 -0.92 -25.47
CA HIS A 278 6.63 -2.00 -24.62
C HIS A 278 6.37 -1.60 -23.16
N LEU A 279 5.53 -2.38 -22.49
CA LEU A 279 4.83 -1.94 -21.27
C LEU A 279 5.12 -2.85 -20.10
N ILE A 280 5.01 -2.30 -18.88
CA ILE A 280 4.70 -3.10 -17.70
C ILE A 280 3.18 -3.07 -17.52
N ILE A 281 2.58 -4.25 -17.45
CA ILE A 281 1.14 -4.43 -17.22
C ILE A 281 0.87 -5.05 -15.87
N ALA A 282 -0.27 -4.70 -15.27
CA ALA A 282 -0.80 -5.26 -14.04
C ALA A 282 -2.25 -5.72 -14.26
N PRO A 283 -2.75 -6.70 -13.51
CA PRO A 283 -4.17 -7.04 -13.56
C PRO A 283 -4.97 -5.97 -12.81
N LYS A 284 -6.13 -5.58 -13.32
CA LYS A 284 -7.05 -4.63 -12.71
C LYS A 284 -7.39 -4.93 -11.24
N SER A 285 -7.29 -6.20 -10.83
CA SER A 285 -7.54 -6.65 -9.46
C SER A 285 -6.38 -6.41 -8.50
N LEU A 286 -5.21 -6.02 -8.98
CA LEU A 286 -4.06 -5.72 -8.11
C LEU A 286 -4.36 -4.43 -7.32
N SER A 287 -3.92 -4.39 -6.07
CA SER A 287 -4.21 -3.25 -5.18
C SER A 287 -3.69 -1.92 -5.75
N ASP A 288 -4.57 -0.91 -5.86
CA ASP A 288 -4.22 0.44 -6.31
C ASP A 288 -3.07 1.03 -5.51
N THR A 289 -3.06 0.84 -4.19
CA THR A 289 -1.99 1.33 -3.31
C THR A 289 -0.65 0.65 -3.60
N THR A 290 -0.67 -0.63 -3.96
CA THR A 290 0.54 -1.38 -4.32
C THR A 290 1.08 -0.91 -5.67
N VAL A 291 0.21 -0.74 -6.67
CA VAL A 291 0.62 -0.26 -8.00
C VAL A 291 1.05 1.21 -7.94
N ALA A 292 0.39 2.06 -7.15
CA ALA A 292 0.83 3.43 -6.92
C ALA A 292 2.22 3.50 -6.28
N ALA A 293 2.47 2.66 -5.27
CA ALA A 293 3.79 2.58 -4.65
C ALA A 293 4.88 2.09 -5.63
N PHE A 294 4.54 1.11 -6.51
CA PHE A 294 5.43 0.67 -7.58
C PHE A 294 5.72 1.80 -8.57
N ALA A 295 4.69 2.49 -9.07
CA ALA A 295 4.83 3.59 -10.03
C ALA A 295 5.66 4.73 -9.42
N ARG A 296 5.38 5.13 -8.18
CA ARG A 296 6.16 6.13 -7.44
C ARG A 296 7.64 5.75 -7.39
N GLN A 297 7.94 4.52 -6.96
CA GLN A 297 9.32 4.06 -6.84
C GLN A 297 10.03 4.03 -8.19
N LEU A 298 9.35 3.58 -9.24
CA LEU A 298 9.88 3.54 -10.60
C LEU A 298 10.21 4.95 -11.11
N PHE A 299 9.24 5.85 -11.09
CA PHE A 299 9.41 7.18 -11.68
C PHE A 299 10.32 8.09 -10.86
N THR A 300 10.35 7.94 -9.53
CA THR A 300 11.30 8.66 -8.65
C THR A 300 12.74 8.24 -8.95
N ASN A 301 12.98 6.95 -9.16
CA ASN A 301 14.32 6.42 -9.39
C ASN A 301 14.73 6.37 -10.87
N ARG A 302 13.87 6.81 -11.80
CA ARG A 302 14.13 6.75 -13.24
C ARG A 302 15.49 7.32 -13.66
N GLN A 303 15.85 8.50 -13.13
CA GLN A 303 17.13 9.12 -13.46
C GLN A 303 18.33 8.33 -12.93
N GLN A 304 18.21 7.74 -11.77
CA GLN A 304 19.25 6.89 -11.20
C GLN A 304 19.39 5.59 -12.01
N LEU A 305 18.27 4.95 -12.34
CA LEU A 305 18.24 3.77 -13.20
C LEU A 305 18.90 4.06 -14.56
N ALA A 306 18.63 5.24 -15.16
CA ALA A 306 19.18 5.63 -16.46
C ALA A 306 20.71 5.87 -16.45
N ARG A 307 21.32 6.07 -15.29
CA ARG A 307 22.79 6.18 -15.16
C ARG A 307 23.47 4.81 -15.26
N GLU A 308 22.81 3.76 -14.79
CA GLU A 308 23.30 2.39 -14.77
C GLU A 308 22.87 1.62 -16.03
N GLU A 309 21.62 1.81 -16.46
CA GLU A 309 21.05 1.22 -17.68
C GLU A 309 20.39 2.31 -18.53
N PRO A 310 21.04 2.72 -19.64
CA PRO A 310 20.57 3.83 -20.47
C PRO A 310 19.13 3.66 -21.00
N SER A 311 18.65 2.43 -21.17
CA SER A 311 17.27 2.13 -21.60
C SER A 311 16.21 2.69 -20.62
N ALA A 312 16.54 2.83 -19.35
CA ALA A 312 15.65 3.42 -18.36
C ALA A 312 15.30 4.91 -18.63
N SER A 313 16.11 5.60 -19.44
CA SER A 313 15.80 6.97 -19.87
C SER A 313 14.53 7.06 -20.74
N GLN A 314 14.15 5.95 -21.35
CA GLN A 314 12.99 5.82 -22.23
C GLN A 314 11.69 5.49 -21.48
N ILE A 315 11.78 5.23 -20.17
CA ILE A 315 10.59 4.93 -19.36
C ILE A 315 9.69 6.15 -19.33
N GLU A 316 8.43 5.96 -19.74
CA GLU A 316 7.40 6.99 -19.79
C GLU A 316 6.18 6.58 -18.95
N LYS A 317 5.39 7.59 -18.58
CA LYS A 317 4.11 7.39 -17.92
C LYS A 317 3.10 6.88 -18.95
N PRO A 318 2.23 5.93 -18.60
CA PRO A 318 1.15 5.52 -19.48
C PRO A 318 0.12 6.66 -19.61
N ASP A 319 -0.67 6.60 -20.67
CA ASP A 319 -1.81 7.48 -20.87
C ASP A 319 -2.88 7.17 -19.81
N THR A 320 -3.34 8.20 -19.09
CA THR A 320 -4.37 8.11 -18.05
C THR A 320 -5.77 8.45 -18.54
N ASP A 321 -5.92 8.79 -19.80
CA ASP A 321 -7.22 9.09 -20.40
C ASP A 321 -8.10 7.83 -20.44
N LYS A 322 -9.40 8.02 -20.27
CA LYS A 322 -10.37 6.91 -20.20
C LYS A 322 -10.56 6.17 -21.52
N ASP A 323 -10.21 6.79 -22.62
CA ASP A 323 -10.27 6.28 -23.99
C ASP A 323 -8.93 5.78 -24.51
N ALA A 324 -7.91 5.70 -23.65
CA ALA A 324 -6.63 5.08 -23.97
C ALA A 324 -6.81 3.63 -24.47
N ALA A 325 -6.05 3.25 -25.49
CA ALA A 325 -6.09 1.91 -26.08
C ALA A 325 -5.83 0.78 -25.07
N LEU A 326 -4.96 1.03 -24.11
CA LEU A 326 -4.74 0.21 -22.94
C LEU A 326 -4.84 1.11 -21.71
N PRO A 327 -5.93 1.01 -20.94
CA PRO A 327 -6.14 1.88 -19.78
C PRO A 327 -4.98 1.79 -18.79
N ALA A 328 -4.64 2.92 -18.17
CA ALA A 328 -3.72 2.91 -17.05
C ALA A 328 -4.38 2.27 -15.82
N HIS A 329 -3.62 1.46 -15.08
CA HIS A 329 -4.09 0.92 -13.81
C HIS A 329 -4.43 2.07 -12.84
N ALA A 330 -5.55 1.95 -12.14
CA ALA A 330 -6.06 3.01 -11.26
C ALA A 330 -5.01 3.52 -10.26
N GLY A 331 -4.17 2.63 -9.71
CA GLY A 331 -3.07 3.00 -8.84
C GLY A 331 -1.96 3.78 -9.57
N ALA A 332 -1.62 3.40 -10.80
CA ALA A 332 -0.62 4.14 -11.60
C ALA A 332 -1.15 5.52 -11.99
N ALA A 333 -2.41 5.60 -12.46
CA ALA A 333 -3.07 6.85 -12.79
C ALA A 333 -3.16 7.79 -11.58
N ALA A 334 -3.52 7.26 -10.40
CA ALA A 334 -3.58 8.07 -9.18
C ALA A 334 -2.23 8.72 -8.83
N TYR A 335 -1.12 7.99 -9.00
CA TYR A 335 0.22 8.56 -8.82
C TYR A 335 0.55 9.61 -9.90
N ILE A 336 0.26 9.31 -11.17
CA ILE A 336 0.60 10.17 -12.32
C ILE A 336 -0.14 11.50 -12.25
N ASP A 337 -1.44 11.47 -11.89
CA ASP A 337 -2.33 12.61 -11.81
C ASP A 337 -2.21 13.37 -10.48
N GLY A 338 -1.36 12.90 -9.55
CA GLY A 338 -1.18 13.52 -8.23
C GLY A 338 -2.36 13.34 -7.27
N ASN A 339 -3.25 12.40 -7.56
CA ASN A 339 -4.44 12.06 -6.78
C ASN A 339 -4.18 10.87 -5.83
N GLU A 340 -2.93 10.57 -5.56
CA GLU A 340 -2.55 9.46 -4.72
C GLU A 340 -2.97 9.69 -3.27
N ARG A 341 -3.86 8.83 -2.77
CA ARG A 341 -4.25 8.84 -1.36
C ARG A 341 -3.24 8.09 -0.53
N THR A 342 -2.65 8.76 0.44
CA THR A 342 -1.78 8.10 1.41
C THR A 342 -2.58 7.08 2.22
N PHE A 343 -1.89 6.08 2.80
CA PHE A 343 -2.51 5.11 3.71
C PHE A 343 -3.30 5.81 4.82
N LEU A 344 -2.73 6.88 5.39
CA LEU A 344 -3.39 7.68 6.42
C LEU A 344 -4.68 8.31 5.91
N GLU A 345 -4.70 8.93 4.73
CA GLU A 345 -5.91 9.52 4.15
C GLU A 345 -7.00 8.50 3.88
N LYS A 346 -6.62 7.31 3.39
CA LYS A 346 -7.57 6.23 3.12
C LYS A 346 -8.23 5.69 4.40
N TYR A 347 -7.49 5.67 5.51
CA TYR A 347 -7.97 5.07 6.78
C TYR A 347 -8.22 6.09 7.88
N THR A 348 -8.10 7.40 7.62
CA THR A 348 -8.32 8.47 8.58
C THR A 348 -9.70 8.36 9.25
N ASP A 349 -10.76 8.13 8.48
CA ASP A 349 -12.13 8.00 8.99
C ASP A 349 -12.26 6.79 9.93
N TYR A 350 -11.67 5.66 9.57
CA TYR A 350 -11.67 4.46 10.42
C TYR A 350 -10.84 4.65 11.70
N ILE A 351 -9.72 5.37 11.62
CA ILE A 351 -8.89 5.69 12.78
C ILE A 351 -9.66 6.58 13.74
N TRP A 352 -10.31 7.65 13.24
CA TRP A 352 -11.16 8.52 14.05
C TRP A 352 -12.34 7.76 14.65
N PHE A 353 -12.97 6.88 13.90
CA PHE A 353 -14.07 6.05 14.38
C PHE A 353 -13.61 5.09 15.49
N ALA A 354 -12.44 4.48 15.35
CA ALA A 354 -11.85 3.64 16.38
C ALA A 354 -11.51 4.41 17.66
N VAL A 355 -10.95 5.63 17.55
CA VAL A 355 -10.70 6.53 18.68
C VAL A 355 -12.00 6.91 19.38
N LEU A 356 -13.05 7.20 18.63
CA LEU A 356 -14.37 7.57 19.15
C LEU A 356 -15.01 6.41 19.91
N ILE A 357 -14.92 5.18 19.38
CA ILE A 357 -15.39 3.96 20.07
C ILE A 357 -14.62 3.75 21.38
N LEU A 358 -13.28 3.84 21.34
CA LEU A 358 -12.45 3.69 22.54
C LEU A 358 -12.77 4.71 23.61
N SER A 359 -12.99 5.97 23.22
CA SER A 359 -13.44 7.05 24.11
C SER A 359 -14.81 6.76 24.71
N GLY A 360 -15.75 6.30 23.88
CA GLY A 360 -17.09 5.89 24.31
C GLY A 360 -17.06 4.74 25.32
N LEU A 361 -16.25 3.71 25.06
CA LEU A 361 -16.06 2.59 25.98
C LEU A 361 -15.43 3.00 27.31
N GLY A 362 -14.45 3.92 27.27
CA GLY A 362 -13.85 4.49 28.46
C GLY A 362 -14.89 5.25 29.34
N SER A 363 -15.73 6.07 28.70
CA SER A 363 -16.80 6.82 29.36
C SER A 363 -17.88 5.89 29.92
N ALA A 364 -18.28 4.86 29.16
CA ALA A 364 -19.25 3.86 29.63
C ALA A 364 -18.68 3.04 30.78
N GLY A 365 -17.41 2.69 30.79
CA GLY A 365 -16.74 2.01 31.88
C GLY A 365 -16.68 2.84 33.16
N ALA A 366 -16.40 4.13 33.07
CA ALA A 366 -16.44 5.08 34.20
C ALA A 366 -17.86 5.25 34.75
N TRP A 367 -18.86 5.38 33.86
CA TRP A 367 -20.26 5.47 34.27
C TRP A 367 -20.74 4.19 34.96
N PHE A 368 -20.39 3.02 34.46
CA PHE A 368 -20.73 1.71 35.01
C PHE A 368 -20.12 1.50 36.41
N ARG A 369 -18.87 1.94 36.59
CA ARG A 369 -18.18 1.94 37.88
C ARG A 369 -18.91 2.88 38.89
N HIS A 370 -19.31 4.07 38.46
CA HIS A 370 -20.05 5.02 39.30
C HIS A 370 -21.42 4.48 39.68
N TYR A 371 -22.11 3.81 38.76
CA TYR A 371 -23.44 3.22 39.02
C TYR A 371 -23.38 2.09 40.07
N TRP A 372 -22.36 1.23 40.01
CA TRP A 372 -22.22 0.14 40.99
C TRP A 372 -21.77 0.60 42.38
N ASN A 373 -21.07 1.71 42.52
CA ASN A 373 -20.67 2.24 43.82
C ASN A 373 -21.78 3.13 44.47
N LYS A 374 -22.92 3.30 43.84
CA LYS A 374 -23.99 4.16 44.34
C LYS A 374 -24.65 3.61 45.60
N ASP A 375 -24.87 2.32 45.69
CA ASP A 375 -25.50 1.66 46.84
C ASP A 375 -24.63 1.76 48.10
N GLU A 376 -23.30 1.70 48.00
CA GLU A 376 -22.38 1.83 49.13
C GLU A 376 -22.36 3.26 49.71
N ARG A 377 -22.59 4.25 48.88
CA ARG A 377 -22.66 5.66 49.29
C ARG A 377 -23.93 6.01 50.04
N GLU A 378 -25.07 5.39 49.75
CA GLU A 378 -26.33 5.55 50.49
C GLU A 378 -26.24 4.98 51.91
N VAL A 379 -25.59 3.84 52.10
CA VAL A 379 -25.33 3.23 53.40
C VAL A 379 -24.47 4.15 54.30
N TYR A 380 -23.48 4.82 53.71
CA TYR A 380 -22.58 5.72 54.42
C TYR A 380 -23.30 6.97 54.93
N ILE A 381 -24.22 7.57 54.17
CA ILE A 381 -25.04 8.72 54.61
C ILE A 381 -25.92 8.31 55.78
N GLY A 382 -26.45 7.09 55.76
CA GLY A 382 -27.23 6.53 56.89
C GLY A 382 -26.44 6.48 58.20
N HIS A 383 -25.16 6.09 58.17
CA HIS A 383 -24.31 6.02 59.37
C HIS A 383 -23.99 7.38 59.99
N ARG A 384 -23.83 8.41 59.17
CA ARG A 384 -23.68 9.80 59.66
C ARG A 384 -24.92 10.25 60.44
N ASP A 385 -26.10 10.03 59.87
CA ASP A 385 -27.36 10.45 60.45
C ASP A 385 -27.65 9.66 61.73
N GLU A 386 -27.30 8.37 61.81
CA GLU A 386 -27.39 7.53 63.00
C GLU A 386 -26.44 7.99 64.10
N LEU A 387 -25.21 8.44 63.83
CA LEU A 387 -24.32 9.06 64.83
C LEU A 387 -24.89 10.36 65.39
N LEU A 388 -25.50 11.21 64.58
CA LEU A 388 -26.12 12.42 64.98
C LEU A 388 -27.35 12.15 65.90
N ASP A 389 -28.13 11.11 65.60
CA ASP A 389 -29.25 10.67 66.50
C ASP A 389 -28.69 10.11 67.80
N LEU A 390 -27.64 9.32 67.78
CA LEU A 390 -26.98 8.81 68.97
C LEU A 390 -26.54 9.95 69.94
N ILE A 391 -25.99 11.06 69.44
CA ILE A 391 -25.60 12.24 70.21
C ILE A 391 -26.84 12.82 70.97
N SER A 392 -27.97 12.88 70.27
CA SER A 392 -29.20 13.38 70.90
C SER A 392 -29.75 12.45 71.99
N ARG A 393 -29.58 11.14 71.79
CA ARG A 393 -30.02 10.10 72.74
C ARG A 393 -29.09 10.03 73.96
N VAL A 394 -27.77 10.14 73.78
CA VAL A 394 -26.77 10.18 74.84
C VAL A 394 -27.11 11.28 75.86
N ARG A 395 -27.55 12.47 75.43
CA ARG A 395 -27.90 13.57 76.28
C ARG A 395 -29.12 13.28 77.16
N LYS A 396 -29.97 12.32 76.77
CA LYS A 396 -31.18 11.91 77.44
C LYS A 396 -31.04 10.61 78.25
N ALA A 397 -29.92 9.92 78.16
CA ALA A 397 -29.68 8.62 78.80
C ALA A 397 -29.82 8.73 80.33
N GLU A 398 -30.49 7.79 80.93
CA GLU A 398 -30.78 7.79 82.40
C GLU A 398 -29.89 6.84 83.19
N THR A 399 -29.26 5.86 82.48
CA THR A 399 -28.39 4.82 83.06
C THR A 399 -27.02 4.73 82.44
N ALA A 400 -26.02 4.25 83.22
CA ALA A 400 -24.68 3.98 82.72
C ALA A 400 -24.64 2.82 81.68
N GLU A 401 -25.58 1.88 81.78
CA GLU A 401 -25.71 0.75 80.84
C GLU A 401 -26.21 1.20 79.47
N GLU A 402 -27.16 2.15 79.44
CA GLU A 402 -27.58 2.76 78.13
C GLU A 402 -26.44 3.49 77.45
N LEU A 403 -25.62 4.23 78.20
CA LEU A 403 -24.44 4.89 77.65
C LEU A 403 -23.43 3.88 77.05
N ALA A 404 -23.20 2.73 77.71
CA ALA A 404 -22.33 1.70 77.26
C ALA A 404 -22.85 1.03 75.97
N GLN A 405 -24.17 0.83 75.86
CA GLN A 405 -24.79 0.30 74.62
C GLN A 405 -24.65 1.28 73.48
N MET A 406 -24.84 2.57 73.67
CA MET A 406 -24.70 3.60 72.66
C MET A 406 -23.23 3.71 72.20
N GLN A 407 -22.23 3.54 73.09
CA GLN A 407 -20.85 3.52 72.77
C GLN A 407 -20.48 2.28 71.82
N ASN A 408 -20.99 1.10 72.16
CA ASN A 408 -20.81 -0.07 71.37
C ASN A 408 -21.41 0.11 69.95
N THR A 409 -22.54 0.79 69.81
CA THR A 409 -23.14 1.10 68.49
C THR A 409 -22.29 2.10 67.75
N ALA A 410 -21.76 3.15 68.35
CA ALA A 410 -20.89 4.13 67.71
C ALA A 410 -19.55 3.51 67.26
N ASP A 411 -18.97 2.60 68.07
CA ASP A 411 -17.76 1.83 67.72
C ASP A 411 -18.01 0.89 66.52
N GLY A 412 -19.23 0.34 66.40
CA GLY A 412 -19.70 -0.44 65.28
C GLY A 412 -19.75 0.39 63.99
N ILE A 413 -20.33 1.58 64.07
CA ILE A 413 -20.42 2.53 62.93
C ILE A 413 -19.01 2.95 62.47
N LEU A 414 -18.12 3.30 63.43
CA LEU A 414 -16.72 3.64 63.10
C LEU A 414 -16.02 2.53 62.37
N ARG A 415 -16.15 1.29 62.85
CA ARG A 415 -15.51 0.14 62.21
C ARG A 415 -15.99 -0.07 60.78
N HIS A 416 -17.30 0.06 60.55
CA HIS A 416 -17.89 -0.07 59.22
C HIS A 416 -17.47 1.08 58.29
N ALA A 417 -17.38 2.31 58.85
CA ALA A 417 -16.90 3.45 58.03
C ALA A 417 -15.44 3.32 57.61
N LEU A 418 -14.57 2.78 58.48
CA LEU A 418 -13.18 2.48 58.14
C LEU A 418 -13.08 1.35 57.14
N ASP A 419 -13.92 0.34 57.22
CA ASP A 419 -13.96 -0.75 56.21
C ASP A 419 -14.41 -0.20 54.84
N CYS A 420 -15.40 0.70 54.77
CA CYS A 420 -15.83 1.38 53.53
C CYS A 420 -14.73 2.31 52.94
N TYR A 421 -13.96 2.96 53.81
CA TYR A 421 -12.82 3.77 53.38
C TYR A 421 -11.69 2.91 52.80
N ASP A 422 -11.33 1.82 53.45
CA ASP A 422 -10.30 0.86 52.96
C ASP A 422 -10.71 0.24 51.61
N ASP A 423 -11.99 0.07 51.36
CA ASP A 423 -12.53 -0.44 50.08
C ASP A 423 -12.65 0.66 49.00
N GLY A 424 -12.32 1.92 49.34
CA GLY A 424 -12.35 3.08 48.43
C GLY A 424 -13.75 3.56 48.05
N ALA A 425 -14.75 3.22 48.84
CA ALA A 425 -16.13 3.63 48.66
C ALA A 425 -16.41 5.03 49.25
N VAL A 426 -15.52 5.52 50.12
CA VAL A 426 -15.62 6.77 50.89
C VAL A 426 -14.39 7.62 50.65
N GLU A 427 -14.56 8.94 50.45
CA GLU A 427 -13.47 9.90 50.24
C GLU A 427 -12.94 10.43 51.58
N ASP A 428 -11.67 10.93 51.58
CA ASP A 428 -11.03 11.52 52.79
C ASP A 428 -11.88 12.60 53.47
N GLY A 429 -12.62 13.41 52.68
CA GLY A 429 -13.50 14.45 53.20
C GLY A 429 -14.68 13.90 54.02
N ASP A 430 -15.24 12.81 53.56
CA ASP A 430 -16.38 12.17 54.21
C ASP A 430 -15.98 11.49 55.53
N LEU A 431 -14.81 10.84 55.58
CA LEU A 431 -14.28 10.23 56.79
C LEU A 431 -14.01 11.27 57.89
N SER A 432 -13.56 12.47 57.48
CA SER A 432 -13.38 13.61 58.40
C SER A 432 -14.67 14.05 59.06
N VAL A 433 -15.81 14.00 58.34
CA VAL A 433 -17.14 14.35 58.89
C VAL A 433 -17.60 13.32 59.95
N ILE A 434 -17.38 12.02 59.72
CA ILE A 434 -17.65 10.99 60.73
C ILE A 434 -16.73 11.14 61.93
N GLY A 435 -15.45 11.44 61.74
CA GLY A 435 -14.53 11.71 62.82
C GLY A 435 -15.00 12.84 63.74
N LEU A 436 -15.46 13.96 63.14
CA LEU A 436 -16.01 15.09 63.89
C LEU A 436 -17.29 14.71 64.65
N ALA A 437 -18.20 13.94 64.01
CA ALA A 437 -19.43 13.48 64.69
C ALA A 437 -19.14 12.55 65.87
N LEU A 438 -18.13 11.67 65.69
CA LEU A 438 -17.68 10.74 66.73
C LEU A 438 -17.04 11.47 67.91
N GLU A 439 -16.25 12.52 67.67
CA GLU A 439 -15.67 13.39 68.68
C GLU A 439 -16.76 14.07 69.52
N GLN A 440 -17.76 14.64 68.86
CA GLN A 440 -18.94 15.23 69.51
C GLN A 440 -19.74 14.19 70.30
N PHE A 441 -19.86 12.96 69.80
CA PHE A 441 -20.49 11.86 70.49
C PHE A 441 -19.74 11.53 71.82
N HIS A 442 -18.40 11.39 71.76
CA HIS A 442 -17.57 11.09 72.91
C HIS A 442 -17.64 12.21 73.95
N HIS A 443 -17.65 13.48 73.55
CA HIS A 443 -17.88 14.62 74.46
C HIS A 443 -19.21 14.53 75.10
N ALA A 444 -20.30 14.25 74.39
CA ALA A 444 -21.65 14.13 74.94
C ALA A 444 -21.74 12.97 75.94
N VAL A 445 -21.05 11.83 75.65
CA VAL A 445 -21.01 10.72 76.64
C VAL A 445 -20.23 11.07 77.89
N ALA A 446 -19.09 11.77 77.78
CA ALA A 446 -18.31 12.23 78.93
C ALA A 446 -19.10 13.19 79.84
N ASP A 447 -19.78 14.16 79.20
CA ASP A 447 -20.62 15.10 79.93
C ASP A 447 -21.79 14.39 80.67
N ARG A 448 -22.43 13.42 79.96
CA ARG A 448 -23.56 12.73 80.56
C ARG A 448 -23.13 11.79 81.67
N ARG A 449 -21.97 11.13 81.60
CA ARG A 449 -21.39 10.34 82.68
C ARG A 449 -21.14 11.16 83.97
N THR A 450 -20.59 12.38 83.80
CA THR A 450 -20.37 13.28 84.96
C THR A 450 -21.67 13.67 85.60
N VAL A 451 -22.75 13.92 84.85
CA VAL A 451 -24.08 14.23 85.41
C VAL A 451 -24.70 13.05 86.14
N LEU A 452 -24.59 11.81 85.57
CA LEU A 452 -25.11 10.60 86.21
C LEU A 452 -24.34 10.23 87.50
N GLY A 453 -23.02 10.34 87.49
CA GLY A 453 -22.16 10.10 88.63
C GLY A 453 -22.30 11.14 89.73
N ALA A 454 -22.67 12.41 89.42
CA ALA A 454 -22.97 13.42 90.33
C ALA A 454 -24.35 13.17 90.99
N GLY A 455 -25.29 12.51 90.28
CA GLY A 455 -26.60 12.10 90.81
C GLY A 455 -26.52 10.96 91.84
N GLU A 456 -25.60 10.03 91.69
CA GLU A 456 -25.36 8.93 92.67
C GLU A 456 -24.55 9.37 93.91
N ALA A 457 -23.80 10.46 93.86
CA ALA A 457 -23.04 11.03 94.95
C ALA A 457 -23.83 11.99 95.80
N GLY A 458 -25.13 12.18 95.56
CA GLY A 458 -25.98 13.19 96.19
C GLY A 458 -26.65 12.75 97.48
N LEU A 459 -26.20 13.36 98.58
CA LEU A 459 -26.81 13.66 99.88
C LEU A 459 -26.67 12.64 100.98
N PRO A 460 -25.90 12.97 102.01
CA PRO A 460 -26.06 12.33 103.32
C PRO A 460 -27.35 12.81 104.00
N ARG A 461 -28.23 11.87 104.31
CA ARG A 461 -29.37 12.12 105.19
C ARG A 461 -28.89 12.66 106.58
N MET A 462 -29.11 13.93 106.89
CA MET A 462 -29.06 14.41 108.25
C MET A 462 -30.20 13.79 109.06
N ARG A 463 -29.84 12.97 110.00
CA ARG A 463 -30.74 12.57 111.12
C ARG A 463 -30.86 13.76 112.08
N ALA A 464 -32.04 14.32 112.19
CA ALA A 464 -32.39 15.13 113.31
C ALA A 464 -32.69 14.21 114.56
N GLY A 465 -32.02 14.48 115.69
CA GLY A 465 -32.32 13.97 116.94
C GLY A 465 -33.26 14.86 117.72
#